data_ba75d4a830cbed5415f18a1bb9225f9a
#
_entry.id   ba75d4a830cbed5415f18a1bb9225f9a
#
_cell.length_a   1.000
_cell.length_b   1.000
_cell.length_c   1.000
_cell.angle_alpha   90.00
_cell.angle_beta   90.00
_cell.angle_gamma   90.00
#
_symmetry.space_group_name_H-M   'P 1'
#
loop_
_entity.id
_entity.type
_entity.pdbx_description
1 polymer ?
#
loop_
_entity_poly.entity_id
_entity_poly.type
_entity_poly.pdbx_seq_one_letter_code
_entity_poly.pdbx_strand_id
1 'polypeptide(L)'
;MPYNNLASYFESHPLSNLRTTYELLQRINEIKSCIQSLSPIGDTTPDITMDQLHYYSNPNNQQGRFRTFTIPKKSGGVRIITAPKNEAYQWILRVLNEILLHAYTPSPYAMGFVKGRSVYQNARIHEGKNYVFNLDLKGFFPSIRQARVCARLQCAPFSLNRELASVIAGLVAMRQEVQELTETHVCYVLPQGSPVSPMLTNAICDSLDHQLAGLAQRFGLTYTRYADDITFSSMHNVYHEGGVFLTELKRIIHRQGFTINEKKTRLQRRGMRQEVTGLVVNEKANVNKAYVASIRNVLYIWKQYGYLAAFHKWLNHYRQHGPAYGSRHLSMLRVLHGKLMYIRMIKGQNDPTYKALFKQYRKLLPKGSAYIEGLRVMATHRLLDFELHNRVTCCFAVAQEHDTERLPYPYAYFYKGKYRHYAYVKPHDLTPRVENKYLWMIAECLDAKKRLHLIIYHRNDNVYYVPDEENRLRMQLWEQQRWAYIIERRLQEESLQEESCDIY
;
A
#
# COMPACT_ATOMS: atom_id res chain seq x y z
N MET A 1 17.96 17.02 -0.52
CA MET A 1 17.41 17.69 -1.73
C MET A 1 15.91 17.45 -1.79
N PRO A 2 15.04 18.45 -2.06
CA PRO A 2 13.58 18.22 -2.18
C PRO A 2 13.24 17.35 -3.38
N TYR A 3 12.10 16.66 -3.35
CA TYR A 3 11.65 15.71 -4.39
C TYR A 3 11.68 16.28 -5.82
N ASN A 4 11.59 17.60 -5.98
CA ASN A 4 11.75 18.29 -7.29
C ASN A 4 13.17 18.17 -7.85
N ASN A 5 14.16 17.81 -7.06
CA ASN A 5 15.53 17.62 -7.52
C ASN A 5 15.83 16.19 -8.04
N LEU A 6 15.02 15.19 -7.71
CA LEU A 6 15.22 13.85 -8.26
C LEU A 6 14.89 13.80 -9.75
N ALA A 7 13.86 14.51 -10.21
CA ALA A 7 13.52 14.55 -11.62
C ALA A 7 14.66 15.19 -12.45
N SER A 8 15.17 16.36 -12.03
CA SER A 8 16.31 17.00 -12.70
C SER A 8 17.61 16.19 -12.60
N TYR A 9 17.77 15.44 -11.50
CA TYR A 9 18.89 14.50 -11.38
C TYR A 9 18.83 13.41 -12.46
N PHE A 10 17.65 12.80 -12.67
CA PHE A 10 17.50 11.75 -13.67
C PHE A 10 17.60 12.28 -15.12
N GLU A 11 17.15 13.51 -15.36
CA GLU A 11 17.34 14.17 -16.67
C GLU A 11 18.81 14.38 -17.00
N SER A 12 19.62 14.80 -16.02
CA SER A 12 21.07 15.00 -16.19
C SER A 12 21.87 13.69 -16.15
N HIS A 13 21.31 12.62 -15.56
CA HIS A 13 21.98 11.33 -15.42
C HIS A 13 21.11 10.18 -15.98
N PRO A 14 20.90 10.12 -17.31
CA PRO A 14 20.07 9.07 -17.90
C PRO A 14 20.65 7.69 -17.63
N LEU A 15 19.75 6.70 -17.50
CA LEU A 15 20.10 5.31 -17.22
C LEU A 15 21.06 4.73 -18.28
N SER A 16 20.85 5.12 -19.53
CA SER A 16 21.68 4.68 -20.68
C SER A 16 23.17 5.06 -20.58
N ASN A 17 23.53 5.97 -19.69
CA ASN A 17 24.92 6.37 -19.47
C ASN A 17 25.67 5.43 -18.51
N LEU A 18 24.97 4.57 -17.77
CA LEU A 18 25.62 3.58 -16.90
C LEU A 18 26.34 2.52 -17.73
N ARG A 19 27.60 2.26 -17.36
CA ARG A 19 28.45 1.28 -18.03
C ARG A 19 28.92 0.16 -17.13
N THR A 20 29.09 0.44 -15.83
CA THR A 20 29.69 -0.48 -14.87
C THR A 20 28.80 -0.71 -13.66
N THR A 21 29.01 -1.85 -13.00
CA THR A 21 28.35 -2.18 -11.73
C THR A 21 28.73 -1.20 -10.62
N TYR A 22 29.92 -0.62 -10.69
CA TYR A 22 30.37 0.41 -9.74
C TYR A 22 29.57 1.70 -9.88
N GLU A 23 29.34 2.18 -11.10
CA GLU A 23 28.50 3.36 -11.35
C GLU A 23 27.04 3.12 -10.91
N LEU A 24 26.54 1.90 -11.10
CA LEU A 24 25.21 1.53 -10.59
C LEU A 24 25.15 1.60 -9.06
N LEU A 25 26.17 1.10 -8.35
CA LEU A 25 26.27 1.18 -6.90
C LEU A 25 26.33 2.62 -6.41
N GLN A 26 27.16 3.46 -7.02
CA GLN A 26 27.24 4.88 -6.68
C GLN A 26 25.88 5.55 -6.82
N ARG A 27 25.19 5.33 -7.93
CA ARG A 27 23.85 5.87 -8.17
C ARG A 27 22.81 5.37 -7.16
N ILE A 28 22.89 4.12 -6.79
CA ILE A 28 22.00 3.56 -5.74
C ILE A 28 22.22 4.29 -4.41
N ASN A 29 23.46 4.52 -3.99
CA ASN A 29 23.77 5.19 -2.74
C ASN A 29 23.40 6.68 -2.76
N GLU A 30 23.64 7.38 -3.85
CA GLU A 30 23.25 8.78 -4.03
C GLU A 30 21.73 8.98 -3.91
N ILE A 31 20.96 8.20 -4.64
CA ILE A 31 19.49 8.29 -4.61
C ILE A 31 18.94 7.84 -3.25
N LYS A 32 19.51 6.78 -2.66
CA LYS A 32 19.16 6.34 -1.31
C LYS A 32 19.33 7.46 -0.30
N SER A 33 20.50 8.14 -0.32
CA SER A 33 20.78 9.26 0.58
C SER A 33 19.81 10.43 0.34
N CYS A 34 19.47 10.73 -0.91
CA CYS A 34 18.44 11.72 -1.23
C CYS A 34 17.07 11.35 -0.66
N ILE A 35 16.63 10.09 -0.79
CA ILE A 35 15.35 9.63 -0.25
C ILE A 35 15.35 9.65 1.28
N GLN A 36 16.46 9.27 1.90
CA GLN A 36 16.59 9.29 3.36
C GLN A 36 16.57 10.72 3.94
N SER A 37 17.20 11.68 3.27
CA SER A 37 17.18 13.09 3.69
C SER A 37 15.78 13.70 3.70
N LEU A 38 14.86 13.15 2.93
CA LEU A 38 13.44 13.56 2.88
C LEU A 38 12.62 12.91 4.01
N SER A 39 13.17 11.92 4.70
CA SER A 39 12.47 11.27 5.82
C SER A 39 12.51 12.15 7.06
N PRO A 40 11.37 12.52 7.67
CA PRO A 40 11.35 13.34 8.90
C PRO A 40 11.95 12.61 10.11
N ILE A 41 12.34 11.35 9.98
CA ILE A 41 12.78 10.47 11.07
C ILE A 41 14.31 10.31 11.13
N GLY A 42 15.05 10.90 10.19
CA GLY A 42 16.52 10.85 10.23
C GLY A 42 17.13 9.44 10.18
N ASP A 43 16.44 8.49 9.58
CA ASP A 43 16.91 7.10 9.43
C ASP A 43 18.09 7.06 8.44
N THR A 44 19.30 7.14 8.94
CA THR A 44 20.52 6.95 8.16
C THR A 44 20.93 5.48 8.22
N THR A 45 20.60 4.71 7.21
CA THR A 45 21.19 3.37 7.06
C THR A 45 22.53 3.48 6.33
N PRO A 46 23.51 2.63 6.65
CA PRO A 46 24.80 2.61 5.96
C PRO A 46 24.67 2.45 4.46
N ASP A 47 25.65 2.96 3.72
CA ASP A 47 25.70 2.77 2.28
C ASP A 47 25.77 1.30 1.89
N ILE A 48 25.22 1.00 0.73
CA ILE A 48 25.30 -0.33 0.14
C ILE A 48 26.73 -0.56 -0.32
N THR A 49 27.32 -1.71 0.05
CA THR A 49 28.66 -2.08 -0.39
C THR A 49 28.63 -2.87 -1.70
N MET A 50 29.77 -2.94 -2.38
CA MET A 50 29.91 -3.74 -3.60
C MET A 50 29.65 -5.22 -3.33
N ASP A 51 30.13 -5.75 -2.20
CA ASP A 51 29.90 -7.13 -1.79
C ASP A 51 28.41 -7.42 -1.58
N GLN A 52 27.67 -6.49 -0.98
CA GLN A 52 26.23 -6.62 -0.83
C GLN A 52 25.53 -6.61 -2.21
N LEU A 53 25.94 -5.72 -3.11
CA LEU A 53 25.37 -5.66 -4.45
C LEU A 53 25.63 -6.96 -5.22
N HIS A 54 26.85 -7.46 -5.19
CA HIS A 54 27.22 -8.74 -5.81
C HIS A 54 26.49 -9.92 -5.16
N TYR A 55 26.41 -9.95 -3.83
CA TYR A 55 25.71 -10.99 -3.11
C TYR A 55 24.23 -11.07 -3.52
N TYR A 56 23.55 -9.92 -3.54
CA TYR A 56 22.14 -9.87 -3.89
C TYR A 56 21.86 -9.99 -5.40
N SER A 57 22.85 -9.76 -6.26
CA SER A 57 22.71 -9.97 -7.71
C SER A 57 22.73 -11.44 -8.12
N ASN A 58 23.23 -12.32 -7.27
CA ASN A 58 23.21 -13.75 -7.53
C ASN A 58 21.90 -14.39 -7.02
N PRO A 59 21.00 -14.82 -7.90
CA PRO A 59 19.69 -15.36 -7.51
C PRO A 59 19.78 -16.73 -6.81
N ASN A 60 20.95 -17.39 -6.82
CA ASN A 60 21.20 -18.61 -6.05
C ASN A 60 21.35 -18.33 -4.55
N ASN A 61 21.80 -17.14 -4.17
CA ASN A 61 21.92 -16.74 -2.79
C ASN A 61 20.52 -16.46 -2.22
N GLN A 62 19.96 -17.43 -1.50
CA GLN A 62 18.60 -17.31 -0.96
C GLN A 62 18.56 -16.68 0.43
N GLN A 63 19.63 -16.86 1.22
CA GLN A 63 19.72 -16.33 2.57
C GLN A 63 19.63 -14.80 2.57
N GLY A 64 18.70 -14.24 3.34
CA GLY A 64 18.57 -12.80 3.52
C GLY A 64 17.93 -12.03 2.35
N ARG A 65 17.72 -12.63 1.17
CA ARG A 65 17.11 -11.95 0.02
C ARG A 65 15.60 -11.80 0.19
N PHE A 66 14.89 -12.88 0.24
CA PHE A 66 13.43 -12.90 0.29
C PHE A 66 12.90 -13.64 1.52
N ARG A 67 11.71 -13.21 1.96
CA ARG A 67 10.84 -13.96 2.87
C ARG A 67 9.53 -14.23 2.16
N THR A 68 9.03 -15.45 2.32
CA THR A 68 7.76 -15.86 1.75
C THR A 68 6.71 -16.00 2.85
N PHE A 69 5.52 -15.48 2.60
CA PHE A 69 4.36 -15.63 3.47
C PHE A 69 3.08 -15.70 2.65
N THR A 70 2.02 -16.19 3.24
CA THR A 70 0.75 -16.36 2.55
C THR A 70 -0.29 -15.35 3.01
N ILE A 71 -1.14 -14.91 2.09
CA ILE A 71 -2.30 -14.06 2.35
C ILE A 71 -3.54 -14.78 1.80
N PRO A 72 -4.63 -14.94 2.58
CA PRO A 72 -5.86 -15.53 2.07
C PRO A 72 -6.48 -14.70 0.96
N LYS A 73 -7.00 -15.36 -0.06
CA LYS A 73 -7.77 -14.75 -1.15
C LYS A 73 -9.23 -14.65 -0.78
N LYS A 74 -9.93 -13.60 -1.24
CA LYS A 74 -11.38 -13.45 -1.06
C LYS A 74 -12.18 -14.59 -1.73
N SER A 75 -11.65 -15.18 -2.78
CA SER A 75 -12.25 -16.29 -3.52
C SER A 75 -11.93 -17.68 -2.96
N GLY A 76 -11.32 -17.74 -1.77
CA GLY A 76 -10.76 -18.97 -1.20
C GLY A 76 -9.33 -19.24 -1.69
N GLY A 77 -8.60 -20.07 -0.95
CA GLY A 77 -7.19 -20.36 -1.18
C GLY A 77 -6.25 -19.24 -0.71
N VAL A 78 -4.95 -19.37 -1.00
CA VAL A 78 -3.90 -18.48 -0.53
C VAL A 78 -3.18 -17.80 -1.68
N ARG A 79 -2.65 -16.60 -1.41
CA ARG A 79 -1.71 -15.88 -2.28
C ARG A 79 -0.35 -15.92 -1.62
N ILE A 80 0.64 -16.42 -2.33
CA ILE A 80 2.02 -16.45 -1.88
C ILE A 80 2.64 -15.09 -2.20
N ILE A 81 3.18 -14.43 -1.17
CA ILE A 81 3.89 -13.16 -1.29
C ILE A 81 5.36 -13.41 -0.95
N THR A 82 6.24 -12.98 -1.82
CA THR A 82 7.68 -13.09 -1.67
C THR A 82 8.27 -11.68 -1.65
N ALA A 83 8.53 -11.19 -0.44
CA ALA A 83 9.00 -9.82 -0.20
C ALA A 83 10.48 -9.81 0.22
N PRO A 84 11.25 -8.76 -0.08
CA PRO A 84 12.63 -8.64 0.37
C PRO A 84 12.70 -8.67 1.90
N LYS A 85 13.68 -9.42 2.45
CA LYS A 85 13.83 -9.65 3.88
C LYS A 85 14.79 -8.65 4.52
N ASN A 86 15.96 -8.48 3.92
CA ASN A 86 17.03 -7.64 4.47
C ASN A 86 16.81 -6.17 4.11
N GLU A 87 17.15 -5.26 5.00
CA GLU A 87 16.95 -3.82 4.83
C GLU A 87 17.80 -3.24 3.68
N ALA A 88 19.08 -3.61 3.60
CA ALA A 88 19.95 -3.20 2.51
C ALA A 88 19.40 -3.66 1.16
N TYR A 89 18.92 -4.90 1.08
CA TYR A 89 18.28 -5.41 -0.13
C TYR A 89 16.94 -4.71 -0.46
N GLN A 90 16.16 -4.34 0.57
CA GLN A 90 14.96 -3.52 0.35
C GLN A 90 15.30 -2.15 -0.24
N TRP A 91 16.38 -1.51 0.25
CA TRP A 91 16.85 -0.24 -0.30
C TRP A 91 17.32 -0.38 -1.74
N ILE A 92 18.12 -1.39 -2.06
CA ILE A 92 18.55 -1.67 -3.45
C ILE A 92 17.33 -1.75 -4.36
N LEU A 93 16.34 -2.56 -4.02
CA LEU A 93 15.17 -2.76 -4.87
C LEU A 93 14.25 -1.53 -4.96
N ARG A 94 14.13 -0.74 -3.88
CA ARG A 94 13.35 0.52 -3.89
C ARG A 94 14.01 1.56 -4.79
N VAL A 95 15.30 1.77 -4.62
CA VAL A 95 16.05 2.74 -5.43
C VAL A 95 16.09 2.31 -6.89
N LEU A 96 16.30 1.03 -7.14
CA LEU A 96 16.25 0.48 -8.50
C LEU A 96 14.88 0.70 -9.16
N ASN A 97 13.79 0.57 -8.41
CA ASN A 97 12.46 0.91 -8.92
C ASN A 97 12.36 2.38 -9.35
N GLU A 98 12.88 3.33 -8.55
CA GLU A 98 12.90 4.76 -8.91
C GLU A 98 13.73 5.03 -10.16
N ILE A 99 14.94 4.44 -10.25
CA ILE A 99 15.82 4.55 -11.41
C ILE A 99 15.10 4.08 -12.69
N LEU A 100 14.49 2.92 -12.64
CA LEU A 100 13.82 2.32 -13.80
C LEU A 100 12.53 3.04 -14.16
N LEU A 101 11.75 3.52 -13.17
CA LEU A 101 10.53 4.29 -13.40
C LEU A 101 10.80 5.60 -14.15
N HIS A 102 11.91 6.29 -13.86
CA HIS A 102 12.25 7.54 -14.56
C HIS A 102 12.71 7.31 -15.99
N ALA A 103 13.26 6.12 -16.28
CA ALA A 103 13.68 5.77 -17.63
C ALA A 103 12.56 5.20 -18.52
N TYR A 104 11.36 4.97 -17.95
CA TYR A 104 10.31 4.22 -18.63
C TYR A 104 8.96 4.95 -18.66
N THR A 105 8.41 5.12 -19.85
CA THR A 105 7.02 5.59 -20.02
C THR A 105 6.09 4.41 -20.25
N PRO A 106 5.14 4.16 -19.31
CA PRO A 106 4.22 3.03 -19.43
C PRO A 106 3.28 3.15 -20.63
N SER A 107 2.97 2.02 -21.25
CA SER A 107 1.95 1.90 -22.30
C SER A 107 0.66 2.66 -21.93
N PRO A 108 -0.02 3.36 -22.86
CA PRO A 108 -1.30 4.02 -22.60
C PRO A 108 -2.39 3.06 -22.12
N TYR A 109 -2.27 1.79 -22.45
CA TYR A 109 -3.23 0.75 -22.09
C TYR A 109 -2.98 0.12 -20.72
N ALA A 110 -1.79 0.29 -20.14
CA ALA A 110 -1.44 -0.20 -18.80
C ALA A 110 -2.04 0.70 -17.73
N MET A 111 -3.09 0.25 -17.04
CA MET A 111 -3.78 1.01 -16.00
C MET A 111 -3.31 0.66 -14.59
N GLY A 112 -2.75 -0.53 -14.38
CA GLY A 112 -2.19 -0.96 -13.11
C GLY A 112 -0.72 -0.56 -12.94
N PHE A 113 -0.34 -0.22 -11.70
CA PHE A 113 1.04 0.10 -11.32
C PHE A 113 1.64 1.36 -12.01
N VAL A 114 0.80 2.25 -12.46
CA VAL A 114 1.19 3.51 -13.11
C VAL A 114 0.75 4.69 -12.25
N LYS A 115 1.71 5.58 -11.95
CA LYS A 115 1.42 6.81 -11.19
C LYS A 115 0.35 7.64 -11.93
N GLY A 116 -0.62 8.14 -11.19
CA GLY A 116 -1.72 8.93 -11.75
C GLY A 116 -2.82 8.10 -12.42
N ARG A 117 -2.71 6.76 -12.52
CA ARG A 117 -3.77 5.86 -13.00
C ARG A 117 -4.36 5.07 -11.84
N SER A 118 -5.65 4.75 -11.94
CA SER A 118 -6.40 4.08 -10.87
C SER A 118 -7.40 3.06 -11.41
N VAL A 119 -7.95 2.24 -10.52
CA VAL A 119 -9.07 1.32 -10.85
C VAL A 119 -10.29 2.07 -11.41
N TYR A 120 -10.51 3.32 -10.97
CA TYR A 120 -11.59 4.16 -11.47
C TYR A 120 -11.36 4.58 -12.93
N GLN A 121 -10.18 5.07 -13.25
CA GLN A 121 -9.84 5.44 -14.63
C GLN A 121 -9.90 4.24 -15.57
N ASN A 122 -9.43 3.07 -15.10
CA ASN A 122 -9.56 1.83 -15.86
C ASN A 122 -11.03 1.48 -16.14
N ALA A 123 -11.86 1.48 -15.11
CA ALA A 123 -13.28 1.14 -15.24
C ALA A 123 -14.03 2.14 -16.14
N ARG A 124 -13.72 3.44 -16.02
CA ARG A 124 -14.37 4.51 -16.78
C ARG A 124 -14.22 4.36 -18.30
N ILE A 125 -13.12 3.79 -18.77
CA ILE A 125 -12.89 3.53 -20.19
C ILE A 125 -13.91 2.53 -20.77
N HIS A 126 -14.48 1.68 -19.93
CA HIS A 126 -15.40 0.61 -20.31
C HIS A 126 -16.87 0.89 -19.96
N GLU A 127 -17.21 2.14 -19.60
CA GLU A 127 -18.58 2.54 -19.27
C GLU A 127 -19.55 2.40 -20.45
N GLY A 128 -20.78 1.97 -20.16
CA GLY A 128 -21.89 1.97 -21.10
C GLY A 128 -21.79 1.00 -22.28
N LYS A 129 -20.89 0.04 -22.23
CA LYS A 129 -20.72 -0.95 -23.30
C LYS A 129 -21.73 -2.09 -23.18
N ASN A 130 -22.11 -2.66 -24.33
CA ASN A 130 -23.01 -3.81 -24.34
C ASN A 130 -22.33 -5.10 -23.86
N TYR A 131 -21.04 -5.22 -24.12
CA TYR A 131 -20.22 -6.39 -23.78
C TYR A 131 -18.95 -5.96 -23.08
N VAL A 132 -18.63 -6.62 -21.97
CA VAL A 132 -17.37 -6.49 -21.24
C VAL A 132 -16.79 -7.89 -21.08
N PHE A 133 -15.63 -8.10 -21.65
CA PHE A 133 -14.88 -9.36 -21.60
C PHE A 133 -13.64 -9.19 -20.76
N ASN A 134 -13.58 -9.90 -19.64
CA ASN A 134 -12.45 -9.90 -18.73
C ASN A 134 -11.71 -11.22 -18.79
N LEU A 135 -10.41 -11.18 -18.77
CA LEU A 135 -9.55 -12.33 -18.61
C LEU A 135 -8.39 -12.01 -17.65
N ASP A 136 -7.90 -13.04 -16.97
CA ASP A 136 -6.83 -12.97 -15.97
C ASP A 136 -5.66 -13.83 -16.43
N LEU A 137 -4.43 -13.36 -16.25
CA LEU A 137 -3.24 -14.11 -16.58
C LEU A 137 -2.80 -14.98 -15.40
N LYS A 138 -2.62 -16.28 -15.64
CA LYS A 138 -2.22 -17.23 -14.61
C LYS A 138 -0.77 -17.02 -14.21
N GLY A 139 -0.51 -16.88 -12.90
CA GLY A 139 0.86 -16.78 -12.39
C GLY A 139 1.66 -15.61 -12.96
N PHE A 140 1.05 -14.46 -13.14
CA PHE A 140 1.56 -13.31 -13.90
C PHE A 140 3.01 -12.95 -13.59
N PHE A 141 3.36 -12.72 -12.32
CA PHE A 141 4.73 -12.40 -11.94
C PHE A 141 5.69 -13.59 -12.17
N PRO A 142 5.40 -14.80 -11.65
CA PRO A 142 6.28 -15.94 -11.84
C PRO A 142 6.41 -16.44 -13.30
N SER A 143 5.51 -16.05 -14.21
CA SER A 143 5.66 -16.38 -15.64
C SER A 143 6.78 -15.58 -16.32
N ILE A 144 7.26 -14.50 -15.69
CA ILE A 144 8.33 -13.67 -16.22
C ILE A 144 9.68 -14.16 -15.71
N ARG A 145 10.44 -14.81 -16.59
CA ARG A 145 11.76 -15.35 -16.29
C ARG A 145 12.83 -14.24 -16.26
N GLN A 146 13.88 -14.44 -15.49
CA GLN A 146 15.05 -13.55 -15.37
C GLN A 146 15.65 -13.19 -16.75
N ALA A 147 15.79 -14.19 -17.63
CA ALA A 147 16.32 -13.95 -18.97
C ALA A 147 15.50 -12.93 -19.77
N ARG A 148 14.16 -12.95 -19.62
CA ARG A 148 13.29 -11.97 -20.27
C ARG A 148 13.44 -10.58 -19.69
N VAL A 149 13.66 -10.46 -18.37
CA VAL A 149 14.00 -9.19 -17.72
C VAL A 149 15.32 -8.66 -18.26
N CYS A 150 16.36 -9.50 -18.28
CA CYS A 150 17.68 -9.14 -18.82
C CYS A 150 17.59 -8.66 -20.28
N ALA A 151 16.87 -9.36 -21.14
CA ALA A 151 16.66 -8.98 -22.52
C ALA A 151 15.90 -7.63 -22.62
N ARG A 152 14.87 -7.41 -21.82
CA ARG A 152 14.10 -6.14 -21.82
C ARG A 152 14.95 -4.95 -21.41
N LEU A 153 15.83 -5.12 -20.43
CA LEU A 153 16.72 -4.05 -19.95
C LEU A 153 17.80 -3.64 -20.98
N GLN A 154 18.13 -4.52 -21.91
CA GLN A 154 19.06 -4.20 -23.02
C GLN A 154 18.39 -3.43 -24.16
N CYS A 155 17.06 -3.41 -24.20
CA CYS A 155 16.29 -2.68 -25.22
C CYS A 155 15.91 -1.27 -24.75
N ALA A 156 15.64 -0.37 -25.70
CA ALA A 156 15.08 0.94 -25.40
C ALA A 156 13.79 0.83 -24.55
N PRO A 157 13.55 1.72 -23.61
CA PRO A 157 14.32 2.95 -23.31
C PRO A 157 15.49 2.73 -22.34
N PHE A 158 15.69 1.53 -21.79
CA PHE A 158 16.73 1.27 -20.79
C PHE A 158 18.13 1.23 -21.41
N SER A 159 18.28 0.52 -22.53
CA SER A 159 19.49 0.43 -23.35
C SER A 159 20.76 0.09 -22.55
N LEU A 160 20.63 -0.74 -21.52
CA LEU A 160 21.74 -1.18 -20.68
C LEU A 160 22.62 -2.18 -21.45
N ASN A 161 23.91 -2.18 -21.15
CA ASN A 161 24.80 -3.24 -21.61
C ASN A 161 24.44 -4.58 -20.96
N ARG A 162 24.97 -5.67 -21.50
CA ARG A 162 24.63 -7.03 -21.06
C ARG A 162 25.01 -7.28 -19.61
N GLU A 163 26.13 -6.74 -19.14
CA GLU A 163 26.62 -6.91 -17.77
C GLU A 163 25.63 -6.30 -16.77
N LEU A 164 25.31 -5.01 -16.92
CA LEU A 164 24.38 -4.32 -16.03
C LEU A 164 22.98 -4.90 -16.08
N ALA A 165 22.51 -5.25 -17.29
CA ALA A 165 21.21 -5.91 -17.45
C ALA A 165 21.16 -7.25 -16.72
N SER A 166 22.26 -8.01 -16.72
CA SER A 166 22.38 -9.30 -16.00
C SER A 166 22.39 -9.09 -14.48
N VAL A 167 23.17 -8.13 -13.99
CA VAL A 167 23.23 -7.77 -12.57
C VAL A 167 21.83 -7.36 -12.07
N ILE A 168 21.16 -6.45 -12.77
CA ILE A 168 19.83 -5.99 -12.39
C ILE A 168 18.81 -7.14 -12.46
N ALA A 169 18.85 -7.95 -13.51
CA ALA A 169 17.97 -9.09 -13.64
C ALA A 169 18.19 -10.13 -12.50
N GLY A 170 19.43 -10.30 -12.04
CA GLY A 170 19.76 -11.10 -10.88
C GLY A 170 19.21 -10.53 -9.57
N LEU A 171 19.36 -9.20 -9.37
CA LEU A 171 18.82 -8.50 -8.20
C LEU A 171 17.29 -8.66 -8.06
N VAL A 172 16.55 -8.64 -9.16
CA VAL A 172 15.08 -8.66 -9.11
C VAL A 172 14.46 -10.05 -9.16
N ALA A 173 15.22 -11.08 -9.55
CA ALA A 173 14.72 -12.44 -9.68
C ALA A 173 14.79 -13.23 -8.36
N MET A 174 13.85 -14.12 -8.16
CA MET A 174 13.90 -15.15 -7.12
C MET A 174 14.08 -16.54 -7.74
N ARG A 175 14.74 -17.44 -7.03
CA ARG A 175 14.81 -18.85 -7.38
C ARG A 175 13.47 -19.51 -7.08
N GLN A 176 12.94 -20.24 -8.03
CA GLN A 176 11.73 -21.03 -7.91
C GLN A 176 11.99 -22.46 -8.40
N GLU A 177 11.57 -23.44 -7.62
CA GLU A 177 11.56 -24.83 -8.03
C GLU A 177 10.20 -25.15 -8.66
N VAL A 178 10.23 -25.70 -9.85
CA VAL A 178 9.04 -26.12 -10.59
C VAL A 178 9.11 -27.64 -10.74
N GLN A 179 8.14 -28.32 -10.16
CA GLN A 179 8.04 -29.76 -10.25
C GLN A 179 7.28 -30.11 -11.53
N GLU A 180 7.96 -30.75 -12.48
CA GLU A 180 7.34 -31.39 -13.64
C GLU A 180 7.29 -32.90 -13.35
N LEU A 181 6.48 -33.65 -14.11
CA LEU A 181 6.06 -35.03 -13.81
C LEU A 181 7.19 -35.99 -13.33
N THR A 182 8.42 -35.76 -13.73
CA THR A 182 9.55 -36.63 -13.41
C THR A 182 10.76 -35.87 -12.83
N GLU A 183 10.85 -34.57 -12.98
CA GLU A 183 12.03 -33.80 -12.62
C GLU A 183 11.69 -32.47 -11.94
N THR A 184 12.56 -32.02 -11.05
CA THR A 184 12.47 -30.68 -10.45
C THR A 184 13.43 -29.76 -11.18
N HIS A 185 12.88 -28.77 -11.88
CA HIS A 185 13.67 -27.75 -12.55
C HIS A 185 13.75 -26.47 -11.74
N VAL A 186 14.93 -25.86 -11.73
CA VAL A 186 15.14 -24.55 -11.12
C VAL A 186 14.97 -23.46 -12.18
N CYS A 187 14.11 -22.50 -11.90
CA CYS A 187 13.96 -21.30 -12.72
C CYS A 187 14.07 -20.04 -11.86
N TYR A 188 14.44 -18.94 -12.50
CA TYR A 188 14.53 -17.63 -11.88
C TYR A 188 13.47 -16.72 -12.45
N VAL A 189 12.59 -16.21 -11.57
CA VAL A 189 11.36 -15.52 -11.95
C VAL A 189 11.16 -14.24 -11.16
N LEU A 190 10.28 -13.36 -11.62
CA LEU A 190 9.88 -12.19 -10.83
C LEU A 190 9.02 -12.59 -9.65
N PRO A 191 9.36 -12.13 -8.42
CA PRO A 191 8.56 -12.39 -7.22
C PRO A 191 7.31 -11.52 -7.17
N GLN A 192 6.23 -12.08 -6.64
CA GLN A 192 5.06 -11.31 -6.23
C GLN A 192 5.28 -10.72 -4.84
N GLY A 193 5.63 -9.44 -4.74
CA GLY A 193 5.88 -8.73 -3.47
C GLY A 193 7.16 -7.91 -3.43
N SER A 194 7.95 -7.94 -4.50
CA SER A 194 9.07 -7.01 -4.68
C SER A 194 8.59 -5.63 -5.14
N PRO A 195 9.20 -4.54 -4.67
CA PRO A 195 8.80 -3.18 -5.06
C PRO A 195 9.03 -2.88 -6.55
N VAL A 196 9.99 -3.55 -7.20
CA VAL A 196 10.35 -3.31 -8.59
C VAL A 196 9.56 -4.18 -9.59
N SER A 197 9.00 -5.31 -9.14
CA SER A 197 8.28 -6.24 -10.02
C SER A 197 7.11 -5.58 -10.78
N PRO A 198 6.29 -4.70 -10.17
CA PRO A 198 5.18 -4.05 -10.88
C PRO A 198 5.62 -3.23 -12.08
N MET A 199 6.68 -2.44 -11.95
CA MET A 199 7.21 -1.62 -13.05
C MET A 199 7.78 -2.50 -14.16
N LEU A 200 8.59 -3.49 -13.81
CA LEU A 200 9.18 -4.42 -14.79
C LEU A 200 8.11 -5.22 -15.55
N THR A 201 7.02 -5.62 -14.88
CA THR A 201 5.91 -6.30 -15.59
C THR A 201 5.28 -5.40 -16.63
N ASN A 202 5.11 -4.10 -16.35
CA ASN A 202 4.60 -3.15 -17.34
C ASN A 202 5.57 -3.03 -18.54
N ALA A 203 6.86 -2.84 -18.27
CA ALA A 203 7.87 -2.72 -19.33
C ALA A 203 7.97 -3.98 -20.21
N ILE A 204 7.78 -5.17 -19.63
CA ILE A 204 7.79 -6.44 -20.37
C ILE A 204 6.50 -6.63 -21.16
N CYS A 205 5.38 -6.13 -20.65
CA CYS A 205 4.09 -6.23 -21.33
C CYS A 205 3.85 -5.17 -22.42
N ASP A 206 4.79 -4.26 -22.69
CA ASP A 206 4.63 -3.27 -23.77
C ASP A 206 4.30 -3.91 -25.12
N SER A 207 5.01 -4.98 -25.49
CA SER A 207 4.74 -5.72 -26.73
C SER A 207 3.39 -6.42 -26.70
N LEU A 208 2.99 -6.97 -25.54
CA LEU A 208 1.65 -7.55 -25.35
C LEU A 208 0.57 -6.48 -25.52
N ASP A 209 0.72 -5.34 -24.84
CA ASP A 209 -0.23 -4.23 -24.89
C ASP A 209 -0.37 -3.69 -26.33
N HIS A 210 0.74 -3.54 -27.05
CA HIS A 210 0.71 -3.08 -28.43
C HIS A 210 -0.04 -4.04 -29.36
N GLN A 211 0.24 -5.34 -29.24
CA GLN A 211 -0.43 -6.36 -30.06
C GLN A 211 -1.93 -6.49 -29.72
N LEU A 212 -2.29 -6.46 -28.42
CA LEU A 212 -3.69 -6.54 -28.00
C LEU A 212 -4.48 -5.27 -28.34
N ALA A 213 -3.84 -4.10 -28.29
CA ALA A 213 -4.45 -2.86 -28.75
C ALA A 213 -4.71 -2.87 -30.28
N GLY A 214 -3.76 -3.36 -31.06
CA GLY A 214 -3.94 -3.56 -32.51
C GLY A 214 -5.08 -4.55 -32.82
N LEU A 215 -5.15 -5.66 -32.06
CA LEU A 215 -6.26 -6.60 -32.16
C LEU A 215 -7.59 -5.92 -31.79
N ALA A 216 -7.63 -5.16 -30.70
CA ALA A 216 -8.83 -4.41 -30.27
C ALA A 216 -9.28 -3.44 -31.36
N GLN A 217 -8.37 -2.66 -31.92
CA GLN A 217 -8.66 -1.70 -32.98
C GLN A 217 -9.26 -2.39 -34.22
N ARG A 218 -8.70 -3.52 -34.64
CA ARG A 218 -9.19 -4.32 -35.79
C ARG A 218 -10.62 -4.76 -35.62
N PHE A 219 -11.07 -5.06 -34.39
CA PHE A 219 -12.41 -5.52 -34.08
C PHE A 219 -13.31 -4.42 -33.49
N GLY A 220 -12.89 -3.14 -33.47
CA GLY A 220 -13.67 -2.03 -32.93
C GLY A 220 -13.92 -2.15 -31.41
N LEU A 221 -12.95 -2.67 -30.68
CA LEU A 221 -13.02 -2.88 -29.23
C LEU A 221 -12.22 -1.83 -28.47
N THR A 222 -12.60 -1.59 -27.24
CA THR A 222 -11.82 -0.86 -26.24
C THR A 222 -11.00 -1.87 -25.43
N TYR A 223 -9.71 -1.58 -25.22
CA TYR A 223 -8.77 -2.45 -24.51
C TYR A 223 -8.06 -1.72 -23.38
N THR A 224 -7.94 -2.35 -22.23
CA THR A 224 -7.04 -1.96 -21.14
C THR A 224 -6.48 -3.16 -20.40
N ARG A 225 -5.34 -2.97 -19.71
CA ARG A 225 -4.73 -3.95 -18.82
C ARG A 225 -4.48 -3.35 -17.45
N TYR A 226 -4.97 -3.98 -16.40
CA TYR A 226 -4.67 -3.66 -15.01
C TYR A 226 -3.88 -4.81 -14.37
N ALA A 227 -2.56 -4.75 -14.39
CA ALA A 227 -1.65 -5.84 -14.00
C ALA A 227 -1.90 -7.10 -14.84
N ASP A 228 -2.40 -8.17 -14.20
CA ASP A 228 -2.81 -9.45 -14.78
C ASP A 228 -4.24 -9.45 -15.32
N ASP A 229 -5.08 -8.48 -14.95
CA ASP A 229 -6.46 -8.33 -15.42
C ASP A 229 -6.49 -7.59 -16.77
N ILE A 230 -6.93 -8.26 -17.82
CA ILE A 230 -7.12 -7.71 -19.16
C ILE A 230 -8.62 -7.54 -19.42
N THR A 231 -9.00 -6.37 -19.93
CA THR A 231 -10.40 -6.05 -20.23
C THR A 231 -10.55 -5.59 -21.66
N PHE A 232 -11.49 -6.22 -22.38
CA PHE A 232 -12.03 -5.72 -23.65
C PHE A 232 -13.49 -5.35 -23.49
N SER A 233 -13.94 -4.33 -24.20
CA SER A 233 -15.35 -3.98 -24.22
C SER A 233 -15.81 -3.46 -25.59
N SER A 234 -17.09 -3.65 -25.90
CA SER A 234 -17.66 -3.31 -27.22
C SER A 234 -19.17 -3.08 -27.16
N MET A 235 -19.68 -2.51 -28.24
CA MET A 235 -21.12 -2.41 -28.48
C MET A 235 -21.69 -3.66 -29.17
N HIS A 236 -20.86 -4.43 -29.85
CA HIS A 236 -21.22 -5.64 -30.60
C HIS A 236 -20.51 -6.88 -30.05
N ASN A 237 -21.04 -8.06 -30.33
CA ASN A 237 -20.49 -9.32 -29.84
C ASN A 237 -19.47 -9.91 -30.82
N VAL A 238 -18.22 -9.98 -30.42
CA VAL A 238 -17.12 -10.66 -31.14
C VAL A 238 -16.55 -11.83 -30.34
N TYR A 239 -17.13 -12.12 -29.20
CA TYR A 239 -16.59 -13.06 -28.20
C TYR A 239 -17.17 -14.47 -28.37
N HIS A 240 -17.26 -14.94 -29.61
CA HIS A 240 -17.74 -16.28 -29.90
C HIS A 240 -16.62 -17.31 -29.74
N GLU A 241 -16.92 -18.42 -29.12
CA GLU A 241 -15.98 -19.54 -29.03
C GLU A 241 -15.60 -20.02 -30.41
N GLY A 242 -14.30 -20.26 -30.64
CA GLY A 242 -13.79 -20.57 -31.98
C GLY A 242 -13.74 -19.39 -32.96
N GLY A 243 -14.25 -18.22 -32.57
CA GLY A 243 -14.21 -17.01 -33.40
C GLY A 243 -12.79 -16.43 -33.57
N VAL A 244 -12.59 -15.70 -34.65
CA VAL A 244 -11.27 -15.15 -35.03
C VAL A 244 -10.66 -14.30 -33.92
N PHE A 245 -11.48 -13.48 -33.23
CA PHE A 245 -10.99 -12.63 -32.13
C PHE A 245 -10.37 -13.46 -31.00
N LEU A 246 -11.10 -14.46 -30.47
CA LEU A 246 -10.61 -15.27 -29.35
C LEU A 246 -9.42 -16.15 -29.75
N THR A 247 -9.39 -16.63 -30.97
CA THR A 247 -8.27 -17.41 -31.51
C THR A 247 -7.00 -16.57 -31.58
N GLU A 248 -7.08 -15.37 -32.15
CA GLU A 248 -5.94 -14.44 -32.22
C GLU A 248 -5.52 -13.95 -30.85
N LEU A 249 -6.46 -13.64 -29.95
CA LEU A 249 -6.20 -13.25 -28.56
C LEU A 249 -5.38 -14.31 -27.83
N LYS A 250 -5.83 -15.58 -27.89
CA LYS A 250 -5.13 -16.71 -27.28
C LYS A 250 -3.73 -16.88 -27.86
N ARG A 251 -3.60 -16.76 -29.19
CA ARG A 251 -2.31 -16.86 -29.90
C ARG A 251 -1.34 -15.77 -29.46
N ILE A 252 -1.79 -14.51 -29.36
CA ILE A 252 -0.94 -13.38 -28.91
C ILE A 252 -0.47 -13.61 -27.49
N ILE A 253 -1.38 -13.92 -26.56
CA ILE A 253 -1.05 -14.13 -25.15
C ILE A 253 -0.04 -15.27 -24.98
N HIS A 254 -0.25 -16.38 -25.68
CA HIS A 254 0.66 -17.52 -25.64
C HIS A 254 2.04 -17.19 -26.22
N ARG A 255 2.12 -16.49 -27.36
CA ARG A 255 3.40 -16.03 -27.96
C ARG A 255 4.17 -15.09 -27.03
N GLN A 256 3.45 -14.33 -26.22
CA GLN A 256 4.06 -13.46 -25.21
C GLN A 256 4.43 -14.21 -23.91
N GLY A 257 4.34 -15.55 -23.90
CA GLY A 257 4.73 -16.39 -22.78
C GLY A 257 3.80 -16.32 -21.57
N PHE A 258 2.53 -15.95 -21.77
CA PHE A 258 1.52 -15.93 -20.74
C PHE A 258 0.45 -17.00 -20.97
N THR A 259 -0.21 -17.38 -19.88
CA THR A 259 -1.29 -18.36 -19.90
C THR A 259 -2.58 -17.73 -19.36
N ILE A 260 -3.69 -17.92 -20.04
CA ILE A 260 -5.00 -17.42 -19.62
C ILE A 260 -5.53 -18.29 -18.47
N ASN A 261 -6.12 -17.65 -17.47
CA ASN A 261 -6.86 -18.30 -16.42
C ASN A 261 -8.34 -18.46 -16.85
N GLU A 262 -8.64 -19.56 -17.51
CA GLU A 262 -9.97 -19.82 -18.06
C GLU A 262 -11.07 -19.76 -16.98
N LYS A 263 -10.78 -20.17 -15.73
CA LYS A 263 -11.75 -20.15 -14.63
C LYS A 263 -12.18 -18.73 -14.23
N LYS A 264 -11.37 -17.72 -14.55
CA LYS A 264 -11.66 -16.31 -14.26
C LYS A 264 -12.06 -15.52 -15.50
N THR A 265 -11.93 -16.11 -16.68
CA THR A 265 -12.36 -15.49 -17.93
C THR A 265 -13.88 -15.44 -17.99
N ARG A 266 -14.42 -14.26 -18.29
CA ARG A 266 -15.87 -14.05 -18.29
C ARG A 266 -16.30 -12.99 -19.30
N LEU A 267 -17.40 -13.29 -19.99
CA LEU A 267 -18.13 -12.33 -20.82
C LEU A 267 -19.36 -11.82 -20.07
N GLN A 268 -19.47 -10.51 -19.90
CA GLN A 268 -20.57 -9.87 -19.21
C GLN A 268 -21.35 -9.02 -20.23
N ARG A 269 -22.67 -9.26 -20.31
CA ARG A 269 -23.59 -8.57 -21.22
C ARG A 269 -24.32 -7.44 -20.49
N ARG A 270 -24.86 -6.44 -21.22
CA ARG A 270 -25.55 -5.27 -20.67
C ARG A 270 -26.70 -5.60 -19.70
N GLY A 271 -27.41 -6.68 -19.92
CA GLY A 271 -28.49 -7.16 -19.04
C GLY A 271 -28.00 -7.72 -17.70
N MET A 272 -26.67 -7.91 -17.54
CA MET A 272 -26.04 -8.42 -16.34
C MET A 272 -25.20 -7.32 -15.70
N ARG A 273 -24.76 -7.55 -14.45
CA ARG A 273 -23.79 -6.65 -13.81
C ARG A 273 -22.45 -6.78 -14.50
N GLN A 274 -22.01 -5.71 -15.12
CA GLN A 274 -20.69 -5.60 -15.74
C GLN A 274 -19.70 -5.01 -14.77
N GLU A 275 -18.58 -5.64 -14.57
CA GLU A 275 -17.53 -5.22 -13.64
C GLU A 275 -16.17 -5.15 -14.31
N VAL A 276 -15.43 -4.07 -14.05
CA VAL A 276 -14.03 -3.87 -14.40
C VAL A 276 -13.26 -3.48 -13.15
N THR A 277 -12.22 -4.22 -12.80
CA THR A 277 -11.40 -3.99 -11.59
C THR A 277 -12.23 -3.78 -10.31
N GLY A 278 -13.37 -4.50 -10.20
CA GLY A 278 -14.26 -4.46 -9.03
C GLY A 278 -15.25 -3.29 -9.01
N LEU A 279 -15.30 -2.48 -10.05
CA LEU A 279 -16.29 -1.41 -10.22
C LEU A 279 -17.35 -1.81 -11.26
N VAL A 280 -18.60 -1.46 -10.98
CA VAL A 280 -19.72 -1.66 -11.90
C VAL A 280 -19.65 -0.59 -13.01
N VAL A 281 -19.78 -1.02 -14.28
CA VAL A 281 -19.59 -0.14 -15.46
C VAL A 281 -20.78 -0.11 -16.42
N ASN A 282 -21.93 -0.65 -16.04
CA ASN A 282 -23.10 -0.74 -16.91
C ASN A 282 -23.51 0.62 -17.54
N GLU A 283 -23.45 1.71 -16.76
CA GLU A 283 -23.72 3.07 -17.23
C GLU A 283 -22.53 3.98 -16.92
N LYS A 284 -22.23 4.14 -15.64
CA LYS A 284 -21.10 4.88 -15.12
C LYS A 284 -20.34 4.02 -14.11
N ALA A 285 -19.03 4.20 -14.05
CA ALA A 285 -18.20 3.50 -13.06
C ALA A 285 -18.69 3.81 -11.64
N ASN A 286 -19.06 2.78 -10.92
CA ASN A 286 -19.69 2.89 -9.62
C ASN A 286 -19.23 1.78 -8.68
N VAL A 287 -19.30 2.05 -7.38
CA VAL A 287 -19.07 1.02 -6.36
C VAL A 287 -20.26 0.06 -6.32
N ASN A 288 -19.98 -1.20 -5.95
CA ASN A 288 -21.02 -2.19 -5.73
C ASN A 288 -22.00 -1.72 -4.62
N LYS A 289 -23.30 -1.96 -4.81
CA LYS A 289 -24.35 -1.65 -3.82
C LYS A 289 -24.03 -2.23 -2.42
N ALA A 290 -23.50 -3.46 -2.36
CA ALA A 290 -23.09 -4.10 -1.11
C ALA A 290 -21.96 -3.34 -0.38
N TYR A 291 -21.07 -2.69 -1.13
CA TYR A 291 -19.99 -1.87 -0.55
C TYR A 291 -20.57 -0.67 0.21
N VAL A 292 -21.49 0.06 -0.40
CA VAL A 292 -22.20 1.17 0.24
C VAL A 292 -23.03 0.70 1.42
N ALA A 293 -23.76 -0.41 1.27
CA ALA A 293 -24.55 -1.01 2.34
C ALA A 293 -23.70 -1.39 3.57
N SER A 294 -22.48 -1.91 3.34
CA SER A 294 -21.56 -2.25 4.45
C SER A 294 -21.19 -1.03 5.30
N ILE A 295 -21.02 0.13 4.68
CA ILE A 295 -20.72 1.38 5.40
C ILE A 295 -21.96 1.89 6.14
N ARG A 296 -23.10 1.93 5.46
CA ARG A 296 -24.38 2.33 6.07
C ARG A 296 -24.70 1.53 7.32
N ASN A 297 -24.52 0.22 7.24
CA ASN A 297 -24.79 -0.68 8.36
C ASN A 297 -23.92 -0.36 9.59
N VAL A 298 -22.63 -0.17 9.41
CA VAL A 298 -21.72 0.19 10.51
C VAL A 298 -22.09 1.55 11.10
N LEU A 299 -22.34 2.56 10.26
CA LEU A 299 -22.74 3.90 10.71
C LEU A 299 -24.10 3.88 11.43
N TYR A 300 -25.05 3.07 10.96
CA TYR A 300 -26.34 2.89 11.61
C TYR A 300 -26.20 2.29 13.02
N ILE A 301 -25.45 1.19 13.14
CA ILE A 301 -25.23 0.54 14.44
C ILE A 301 -24.52 1.50 15.40
N TRP A 302 -23.52 2.24 14.89
CA TRP A 302 -22.82 3.24 15.69
C TRP A 302 -23.78 4.33 16.21
N LYS A 303 -24.65 4.83 15.33
CA LYS A 303 -25.66 5.84 15.72
C LYS A 303 -26.64 5.34 16.76
N GLN A 304 -27.13 4.10 16.65
CA GLN A 304 -28.20 3.55 17.50
C GLN A 304 -27.67 2.97 18.82
N TYR A 305 -26.54 2.27 18.76
CA TYR A 305 -26.06 1.43 19.86
C TYR A 305 -24.69 1.85 20.40
N GLY A 306 -24.16 2.96 19.89
CA GLY A 306 -22.86 3.46 20.30
C GLY A 306 -21.67 2.81 19.57
N TYR A 307 -20.50 3.40 19.80
CA TYR A 307 -19.26 3.02 19.11
C TYR A 307 -18.85 1.56 19.37
N LEU A 308 -18.91 1.14 20.61
CA LEU A 308 -18.46 -0.21 21.00
C LEU A 308 -19.26 -1.31 20.33
N ALA A 309 -20.60 -1.18 20.32
CA ALA A 309 -21.47 -2.15 19.64
C ALA A 309 -21.15 -2.22 18.13
N ALA A 310 -20.94 -1.06 17.50
CA ALA A 310 -20.55 -0.99 16.10
C ALA A 310 -19.17 -1.63 15.85
N PHE A 311 -18.19 -1.34 16.72
CA PHE A 311 -16.87 -1.88 16.62
C PHE A 311 -16.83 -3.40 16.76
N HIS A 312 -17.49 -3.96 17.78
CA HIS A 312 -17.54 -5.42 17.98
C HIS A 312 -18.17 -6.13 16.78
N LYS A 313 -19.30 -5.63 16.30
CA LYS A 313 -19.97 -6.22 15.13
C LYS A 313 -19.14 -6.10 13.86
N TRP A 314 -18.51 -4.91 13.64
CA TRP A 314 -17.59 -4.70 12.54
C TRP A 314 -16.35 -5.59 12.63
N LEU A 315 -15.74 -5.72 13.82
CA LEU A 315 -14.54 -6.52 14.04
C LEU A 315 -14.79 -8.01 13.76
N ASN A 316 -15.91 -8.54 14.24
CA ASN A 316 -16.29 -9.93 13.98
C ASN A 316 -16.45 -10.19 12.48
N HIS A 317 -17.15 -9.31 11.77
CA HIS A 317 -17.29 -9.39 10.32
C HIS A 317 -15.94 -9.23 9.60
N TYR A 318 -15.11 -8.29 10.05
CA TYR A 318 -13.81 -8.02 9.45
C TYR A 318 -12.83 -9.18 9.65
N ARG A 319 -12.84 -9.84 10.80
CA ARG A 319 -12.02 -11.05 11.06
C ARG A 319 -12.42 -12.24 10.20
N GLN A 320 -13.70 -12.38 9.91
CA GLN A 320 -14.21 -13.46 9.06
C GLN A 320 -13.98 -13.22 7.56
N HIS A 321 -14.06 -11.99 7.11
CA HIS A 321 -14.11 -11.64 5.68
C HIS A 321 -13.02 -10.64 5.24
N GLY A 322 -12.27 -10.10 6.18
CA GLY A 322 -11.21 -9.13 5.93
C GLY A 322 -9.89 -9.80 5.55
N PRO A 323 -8.90 -9.01 5.15
CA PRO A 323 -7.56 -9.52 4.94
C PRO A 323 -7.02 -10.09 6.26
N ALA A 324 -6.38 -11.26 6.20
CA ALA A 324 -5.75 -11.90 7.35
C ALA A 324 -4.46 -11.16 7.77
N TYR A 325 -4.58 -9.87 7.98
CA TYR A 325 -3.51 -9.14 8.59
C TYR A 325 -3.57 -9.37 10.10
N GLY A 326 -2.54 -9.99 10.63
CA GLY A 326 -2.26 -9.97 12.07
C GLY A 326 -1.90 -8.55 12.53
N SER A 327 -2.67 -7.55 12.09
CA SER A 327 -2.49 -6.19 12.54
C SER A 327 -3.08 -6.07 13.93
N ARG A 328 -2.23 -5.83 14.88
CA ARG A 328 -2.53 -5.61 16.29
C ARG A 328 -3.45 -4.42 16.53
N HIS A 329 -3.62 -3.55 15.52
CA HIS A 329 -4.35 -2.28 15.58
C HIS A 329 -5.35 -2.15 14.44
N LEU A 330 -6.44 -2.93 14.52
CA LEU A 330 -7.57 -2.79 13.61
C LEU A 330 -8.44 -1.60 14.05
N SER A 331 -8.33 -0.48 13.37
CA SER A 331 -9.20 0.67 13.60
C SER A 331 -10.39 0.65 12.66
N MET A 332 -11.59 0.57 13.23
CA MET A 332 -12.84 0.70 12.48
C MET A 332 -12.92 2.07 11.77
N LEU A 333 -12.46 3.12 12.43
CA LEU A 333 -12.50 4.48 11.88
C LEU A 333 -11.61 4.63 10.66
N ARG A 334 -10.36 4.13 10.73
CA ARG A 334 -9.45 4.14 9.58
C ARG A 334 -10.06 3.43 8.37
N VAL A 335 -10.63 2.24 8.63
CA VAL A 335 -11.24 1.45 7.56
C VAL A 335 -12.48 2.13 6.99
N LEU A 336 -13.34 2.71 7.85
CA LEU A 336 -14.52 3.48 7.39
C LEU A 336 -14.10 4.72 6.60
N HIS A 337 -13.14 5.48 7.11
CA HIS A 337 -12.62 6.64 6.40
C HIS A 337 -12.05 6.26 5.03
N GLY A 338 -11.18 5.25 4.97
CA GLY A 338 -10.66 4.73 3.70
C GLY A 338 -11.75 4.29 2.73
N LYS A 339 -12.81 3.63 3.24
CA LYS A 339 -13.97 3.26 2.42
C LYS A 339 -14.75 4.48 1.90
N LEU A 340 -14.89 5.53 2.69
CA LEU A 340 -15.54 6.78 2.28
C LEU A 340 -14.70 7.51 1.23
N MET A 341 -13.39 7.60 1.42
CA MET A 341 -12.47 8.18 0.43
C MET A 341 -12.49 7.39 -0.89
N TYR A 342 -12.63 6.07 -0.84
CA TYR A 342 -12.81 5.25 -2.03
C TYR A 342 -14.12 5.59 -2.78
N ILE A 343 -15.23 5.81 -2.06
CA ILE A 343 -16.48 6.30 -2.69
C ILE A 343 -16.27 7.69 -3.31
N ARG A 344 -15.61 8.61 -2.59
CA ARG A 344 -15.28 9.95 -3.10
C ARG A 344 -14.49 9.88 -4.41
N MET A 345 -13.47 9.03 -4.45
CA MET A 345 -12.63 8.83 -5.63
C MET A 345 -13.43 8.38 -6.86
N ILE A 346 -14.44 7.53 -6.65
CA ILE A 346 -15.19 6.92 -7.77
C ILE A 346 -16.39 7.79 -8.16
N LYS A 347 -17.14 8.30 -7.20
CA LYS A 347 -18.40 9.02 -7.43
C LYS A 347 -18.24 10.54 -7.45
N GLY A 348 -17.09 11.04 -7.02
CA GLY A 348 -16.80 12.45 -6.88
C GLY A 348 -17.22 13.04 -5.53
N GLN A 349 -16.63 14.19 -5.19
CA GLN A 349 -16.87 14.91 -3.94
C GLN A 349 -18.34 15.36 -3.80
N ASN A 350 -18.98 15.67 -4.90
CA ASN A 350 -20.35 16.19 -4.93
C ASN A 350 -21.44 15.11 -4.96
N ASP A 351 -21.07 13.82 -4.98
CA ASP A 351 -22.07 12.74 -5.01
C ASP A 351 -22.95 12.73 -3.74
N PRO A 352 -24.28 12.65 -3.90
CA PRO A 352 -25.20 12.67 -2.76
C PRO A 352 -24.97 11.52 -1.76
N THR A 353 -24.60 10.34 -2.26
CA THR A 353 -24.33 9.16 -1.41
C THR A 353 -23.09 9.40 -0.56
N TYR A 354 -22.02 9.91 -1.17
CA TYR A 354 -20.80 10.27 -0.45
C TYR A 354 -21.09 11.33 0.61
N LYS A 355 -21.70 12.45 0.22
CA LYS A 355 -22.03 13.56 1.14
C LYS A 355 -22.87 13.09 2.33
N ALA A 356 -23.90 12.29 2.09
CA ALA A 356 -24.76 11.78 3.16
C ALA A 356 -24.01 10.87 4.14
N LEU A 357 -23.22 9.92 3.63
CA LEU A 357 -22.44 8.98 4.47
C LEU A 357 -21.33 9.71 5.22
N PHE A 358 -20.63 10.63 4.57
CA PHE A 358 -19.55 11.38 5.19
C PHE A 358 -20.08 12.34 6.27
N LYS A 359 -21.23 13.01 6.02
CA LYS A 359 -21.93 13.84 7.02
C LYS A 359 -22.33 13.02 8.24
N GLN A 360 -22.87 11.81 8.02
CA GLN A 360 -23.24 10.91 9.12
C GLN A 360 -22.00 10.46 9.89
N TYR A 361 -20.92 10.06 9.21
CA TYR A 361 -19.65 9.68 9.81
C TYR A 361 -19.09 10.83 10.68
N ARG A 362 -19.02 12.06 10.15
CA ARG A 362 -18.55 13.23 10.89
C ARG A 362 -19.40 13.55 12.14
N LYS A 363 -20.72 13.37 12.06
CA LYS A 363 -21.61 13.61 13.21
C LYS A 363 -21.40 12.61 14.35
N LEU A 364 -20.94 11.40 14.02
CA LEU A 364 -20.68 10.35 15.00
C LEU A 364 -19.29 10.43 15.61
N LEU A 365 -18.38 11.21 15.02
CA LEU A 365 -17.07 11.45 15.62
C LEU A 365 -17.24 12.24 16.93
N PRO A 366 -16.54 11.88 17.98
CA PRO A 366 -16.62 12.58 19.26
C PRO A 366 -16.20 14.04 19.11
N LYS A 367 -17.00 14.91 19.71
CA LYS A 367 -16.74 16.34 19.79
C LYS A 367 -16.53 16.72 21.24
N GLY A 368 -15.44 17.35 21.55
CA GLY A 368 -15.22 17.85 22.90
C GLY A 368 -13.90 18.59 23.08
N SER A 369 -13.92 19.71 23.80
CA SER A 369 -12.75 20.58 23.98
C SER A 369 -11.63 19.91 24.78
N ALA A 370 -11.95 19.20 25.85
CA ALA A 370 -10.95 18.48 26.65
C ALA A 370 -10.24 17.37 25.84
N TYR A 371 -10.90 16.88 24.83
CA TYR A 371 -10.45 15.91 23.91
C TYR A 371 -9.49 16.47 22.84
N ILE A 372 -9.85 17.58 22.24
CA ILE A 372 -9.01 18.30 21.28
C ILE A 372 -7.71 18.74 21.94
N GLU A 373 -7.74 19.10 23.21
CA GLU A 373 -6.58 19.53 23.97
C GLU A 373 -5.63 18.37 24.29
N GLY A 374 -6.14 17.23 24.70
CA GLY A 374 -5.35 16.01 24.85
C GLY A 374 -4.68 15.57 23.55
N LEU A 375 -5.38 15.68 22.42
CA LEU A 375 -4.84 15.37 21.11
C LEU A 375 -3.84 16.41 20.59
N ARG A 376 -4.02 17.67 20.89
CA ARG A 376 -3.10 18.76 20.57
C ARG A 376 -1.77 18.55 21.28
N VAL A 377 -1.83 18.11 22.52
CA VAL A 377 -0.64 17.73 23.30
C VAL A 377 0.00 16.47 22.70
N MET A 378 -0.76 15.47 22.31
CA MET A 378 -0.23 14.28 21.63
C MET A 378 0.36 14.56 20.24
N ALA A 379 -0.18 15.50 19.50
CA ALA A 379 0.36 15.92 18.21
C ALA A 379 1.67 16.71 18.33
N THR A 380 1.86 17.44 19.43
CA THR A 380 3.10 18.17 19.73
C THR A 380 4.17 17.28 20.33
N HIS A 381 3.77 16.23 21.04
CA HIS A 381 4.66 15.20 21.56
C HIS A 381 4.55 14.01 20.63
N ARG A 382 5.58 13.78 19.83
CA ARG A 382 5.64 12.65 18.87
C ARG A 382 5.24 11.37 19.57
N LEU A 383 4.29 10.65 18.97
CA LEU A 383 3.96 9.31 19.39
C LEU A 383 5.20 8.44 19.24
N LEU A 384 5.59 7.82 20.32
CA LEU A 384 6.80 7.03 20.38
C LEU A 384 6.40 5.56 20.53
N ASP A 385 6.85 4.74 19.58
CA ASP A 385 6.76 3.29 19.67
C ASP A 385 7.98 2.79 20.42
N PHE A 386 7.82 1.94 21.41
CA PHE A 386 8.93 1.35 22.11
C PHE A 386 8.80 -0.15 22.38
N GLU A 387 9.93 -0.81 22.48
CA GLU A 387 10.00 -2.22 22.86
C GLU A 387 10.46 -2.36 24.30
N LEU A 388 9.58 -2.84 25.15
CA LEU A 388 9.89 -3.27 26.50
C LEU A 388 9.88 -4.81 26.53
N HIS A 389 11.02 -5.44 26.67
CA HIS A 389 11.19 -6.89 26.68
C HIS A 389 10.66 -7.63 25.46
N ASN A 390 9.48 -7.29 24.96
CA ASN A 390 8.80 -7.94 23.85
C ASN A 390 7.83 -7.04 23.13
N ARG A 391 8.22 -5.87 22.64
CA ARG A 391 7.41 -4.93 21.86
C ARG A 391 6.32 -4.23 22.63
N VAL A 392 6.57 -3.03 22.96
CA VAL A 392 5.61 -2.09 23.54
C VAL A 392 5.39 -0.95 22.55
N THR A 393 4.16 -0.71 22.19
CA THR A 393 3.78 0.50 21.47
C THR A 393 3.28 1.51 22.48
N CYS A 394 4.02 2.56 22.70
CA CYS A 394 3.62 3.64 23.59
C CYS A 394 2.99 4.78 22.84
N CYS A 395 1.89 5.21 23.36
CA CYS A 395 1.23 6.42 22.96
C CYS A 395 1.15 7.34 24.17
N PHE A 396 1.80 8.48 24.09
CA PHE A 396 1.75 9.47 25.16
C PHE A 396 0.61 10.45 24.93
N ALA A 397 -0.28 10.54 25.88
CA ALA A 397 -1.15 11.70 26.05
C ALA A 397 -0.65 12.45 27.29
N VAL A 398 -0.06 13.58 27.08
CA VAL A 398 0.38 14.45 28.16
C VAL A 398 -0.62 15.55 28.32
N ALA A 399 -1.34 15.57 29.40
CA ALA A 399 -2.20 16.66 29.80
C ALA A 399 -1.72 17.18 31.14
N GLN A 400 -1.56 18.48 31.29
CA GLN A 400 -0.77 19.12 32.28
C GLN A 400 -1.52 19.97 33.27
N GLU A 401 -1.05 20.05 34.47
CA GLU A 401 -1.28 21.17 35.38
C GLU A 401 -0.01 21.98 35.67
N HIS A 402 -0.18 23.11 36.28
CA HIS A 402 0.82 24.18 36.47
C HIS A 402 2.15 23.82 37.16
N ASP A 403 2.41 22.56 37.49
CA ASP A 403 3.56 22.19 38.31
C ASP A 403 4.41 21.12 37.61
N THR A 404 5.24 21.57 36.68
CA THR A 404 6.15 20.70 35.90
C THR A 404 7.30 20.12 36.74
N GLU A 405 7.54 20.64 37.93
CA GLU A 405 8.62 20.19 38.84
C GLU A 405 8.28 18.87 39.54
N ARG A 406 7.02 18.45 39.52
CA ARG A 406 6.54 17.25 40.23
C ARG A 406 6.17 16.07 39.38
N LEU A 407 6.63 16.02 38.13
CA LEU A 407 6.40 14.87 37.28
C LEU A 407 7.17 13.67 37.81
N PRO A 408 6.51 12.51 38.01
CA PRO A 408 7.19 11.33 38.49
C PRO A 408 8.19 10.83 37.47
N TYR A 409 9.35 10.41 37.95
CA TYR A 409 10.43 9.82 37.19
C TYR A 409 10.37 8.30 37.29
N PRO A 410 10.87 7.63 36.28
CA PRO A 410 11.36 8.03 34.96
C PRO A 410 10.33 7.76 33.87
N TYR A 411 10.28 8.60 32.85
CA TYR A 411 9.55 8.28 31.63
C TYR A 411 10.40 7.40 30.74
N ALA A 412 9.88 6.27 30.34
CA ALA A 412 10.53 5.46 29.32
C ALA A 412 10.19 6.04 27.95
N TYR A 413 11.21 6.28 27.17
CA TYR A 413 11.15 6.92 25.89
C TYR A 413 11.66 5.97 24.82
N PHE A 414 10.87 5.67 23.78
CA PHE A 414 11.25 4.71 22.77
C PHE A 414 11.08 5.23 21.38
N TYR A 415 12.01 4.87 20.54
CA TYR A 415 12.03 5.17 19.14
C TYR A 415 11.40 4.06 18.30
N LYS A 416 10.87 4.44 17.15
CA LYS A 416 10.26 3.53 16.18
C LYS A 416 11.29 2.56 15.58
N GLY A 417 11.04 1.30 15.75
CA GLY A 417 11.56 0.28 14.85
C GLY A 417 12.67 -0.60 15.35
N LYS A 418 13.58 -0.24 16.25
CA LYS A 418 14.69 -1.11 16.68
C LYS A 418 15.28 -0.77 18.03
N TYR A 419 14.47 -0.35 18.98
CA TYR A 419 15.05 0.11 20.22
C TYR A 419 15.22 -0.94 21.26
N ARG A 420 16.44 -1.00 21.70
CA ARG A 420 16.93 -1.85 22.77
C ARG A 420 17.25 -1.08 24.05
N HIS A 421 16.97 0.22 24.11
CA HIS A 421 17.37 1.06 25.23
C HIS A 421 16.24 1.97 25.69
N TYR A 422 16.11 2.09 27.01
CA TYR A 422 15.28 3.10 27.64
C TYR A 422 15.99 4.45 27.56
N ALA A 423 15.29 5.46 27.09
CA ALA A 423 15.66 6.83 27.36
C ALA A 423 14.69 7.41 28.37
N TYR A 424 15.20 8.05 29.38
CA TYR A 424 14.39 8.79 30.36
C TYR A 424 14.30 10.23 29.91
N VAL A 425 13.08 10.74 29.74
CA VAL A 425 12.86 12.15 29.44
C VAL A 425 12.79 12.89 30.75
N LYS A 426 13.68 13.84 30.94
CA LYS A 426 13.60 14.73 32.11
C LYS A 426 12.43 15.69 31.95
N PRO A 427 11.73 16.07 33.05
CA PRO A 427 10.58 16.97 32.99
C PRO A 427 10.84 18.29 32.29
N HIS A 428 12.04 18.86 32.43
CA HIS A 428 12.40 20.11 31.76
C HIS A 428 12.47 20.04 30.25
N ASP A 429 12.62 18.83 29.68
CA ASP A 429 12.58 18.62 28.21
C ASP A 429 11.15 18.73 27.67
N LEU A 430 10.15 18.64 28.53
CA LEU A 430 8.74 18.76 28.22
C LEU A 430 8.16 20.15 28.47
N THR A 431 8.86 20.96 29.28
CA THR A 431 8.35 22.22 29.88
C THR A 431 8.04 23.36 28.91
N PRO A 432 8.73 23.60 27.82
CA PRO A 432 8.46 24.79 27.01
C PRO A 432 7.19 24.75 26.19
N ARG A 433 6.47 23.63 26.17
CA ARG A 433 5.40 23.39 25.18
C ARG A 433 4.09 22.84 25.72
N VAL A 434 3.98 22.68 27.04
CA VAL A 434 2.80 22.01 27.62
C VAL A 434 2.13 22.95 28.61
N GLU A 435 1.11 23.64 28.15
CA GLU A 435 0.33 24.61 28.95
C GLU A 435 -0.86 23.98 29.69
N ASN A 436 -0.84 22.69 29.99
CA ASN A 436 -2.04 22.01 30.44
C ASN A 436 -1.98 21.28 31.78
N LYS A 437 -3.15 21.09 32.33
CA LYS A 437 -3.37 20.76 33.73
C LYS A 437 -3.16 19.30 34.14
N TYR A 438 -3.05 18.33 33.19
CA TYR A 438 -3.01 16.89 33.52
C TYR A 438 -1.98 16.15 32.70
N LEU A 439 -1.27 15.25 33.33
CA LEU A 439 -0.35 14.35 32.67
C LEU A 439 -0.92 12.92 32.67
N TRP A 440 -1.13 12.38 31.49
CA TRP A 440 -1.49 10.99 31.29
C TRP A 440 -0.49 10.36 30.35
N MET A 441 -0.02 9.19 30.68
CA MET A 441 0.76 8.35 29.80
C MET A 441 0.01 7.05 29.58
N ILE A 442 -0.20 6.70 28.33
CA ILE A 442 -0.87 5.47 27.94
C ILE A 442 0.12 4.65 27.13
N ALA A 443 0.51 3.50 27.66
CA ALA A 443 1.43 2.59 27.03
C ALA A 443 0.79 1.25 26.75
N GLU A 444 0.97 0.76 25.54
CA GLU A 444 0.62 -0.59 25.14
C GLU A 444 1.79 -1.52 25.31
N CYS A 445 1.66 -2.49 26.18
CA CYS A 445 2.66 -3.53 26.38
C CYS A 445 2.18 -4.88 25.85
N LEU A 446 3.04 -5.59 25.16
CA LEU A 446 2.84 -6.99 24.88
C LEU A 446 3.67 -7.82 25.87
N ASP A 447 2.99 -8.63 26.70
CA ASP A 447 3.69 -9.57 27.57
C ASP A 447 4.37 -10.69 26.77
N ALA A 448 5.11 -11.55 27.48
CA ALA A 448 5.80 -12.70 26.89
C ALA A 448 4.84 -13.67 26.16
N LYS A 449 3.57 -13.65 26.47
CA LYS A 449 2.50 -14.42 25.79
C LYS A 449 1.83 -13.64 24.67
N LYS A 450 2.40 -12.47 24.27
CA LYS A 450 1.84 -11.57 23.25
C LYS A 450 0.43 -11.04 23.58
N ARG A 451 0.06 -10.99 24.83
CA ARG A 451 -1.16 -10.35 25.29
C ARG A 451 -0.95 -8.86 25.42
N LEU A 452 -1.88 -8.11 24.91
CA LEU A 452 -1.85 -6.65 24.94
C LEU A 452 -2.27 -6.15 26.32
N HIS A 453 -1.46 -5.32 26.91
CA HIS A 453 -1.71 -4.65 28.17
C HIS A 453 -1.65 -3.14 27.96
N LEU A 454 -2.59 -2.43 28.56
CA LEU A 454 -2.59 -0.97 28.60
C LEU A 454 -2.13 -0.52 29.99
N ILE A 455 -1.08 0.25 30.03
CA ILE A 455 -0.58 0.87 31.25
C ILE A 455 -1.00 2.32 31.22
N ILE A 456 -1.79 2.75 32.18
CA ILE A 456 -2.16 4.14 32.37
C ILE A 456 -1.34 4.69 33.53
N TYR A 457 -0.61 5.73 33.26
CA TYR A 457 0.21 6.42 34.23
C TYR A 457 -0.42 7.76 34.58
N HIS A 458 -0.72 7.98 35.84
CA HIS A 458 -1.28 9.23 36.35
C HIS A 458 -0.24 9.97 37.18
N ARG A 459 -0.28 11.30 37.17
CA ARG A 459 0.65 12.23 37.85
C ARG A 459 0.91 11.90 39.33
N ASN A 460 -0.04 11.31 40.02
CA ASN A 460 0.02 11.05 41.45
C ASN A 460 0.54 9.65 41.80
N ASP A 461 1.48 9.11 41.06
CA ASP A 461 2.32 7.97 41.41
C ASP A 461 1.73 6.56 41.26
N ASN A 462 0.64 6.38 40.57
CA ASN A 462 0.09 5.06 40.42
C ASN A 462 0.08 4.60 38.95
N VAL A 463 0.84 3.54 38.70
CA VAL A 463 0.72 2.77 37.46
C VAL A 463 -0.50 1.87 37.60
N TYR A 464 -1.52 2.11 36.79
CA TYR A 464 -2.68 1.26 36.76
C TYR A 464 -2.52 0.23 35.65
N TYR A 465 -2.41 -1.00 36.06
CA TYR A 465 -2.50 -2.13 35.17
C TYR A 465 -3.98 -2.45 34.92
N VAL A 466 -4.41 -2.33 33.68
CA VAL A 466 -5.81 -2.53 33.33
C VAL A 466 -5.97 -3.91 32.67
N PRO A 467 -6.94 -4.73 33.11
CA PRO A 467 -7.20 -6.05 32.51
C PRO A 467 -7.51 -5.99 31.02
N ASP A 468 -7.19 -7.05 30.29
CA ASP A 468 -7.17 -7.12 28.81
C ASP A 468 -8.42 -6.58 28.11
N GLU A 469 -9.59 -6.77 28.67
CA GLU A 469 -10.86 -6.40 28.05
C GLU A 469 -11.17 -4.90 28.20
N GLU A 470 -10.89 -4.35 29.35
CA GLU A 470 -11.01 -2.93 29.62
C GLU A 470 -9.93 -2.13 28.89
N ASN A 471 -8.75 -2.71 28.71
CA ASN A 471 -7.68 -2.19 27.89
C ASN A 471 -8.08 -2.05 26.43
N ARG A 472 -8.70 -3.06 25.85
CA ARG A 472 -9.20 -2.99 24.47
C ARG A 472 -10.22 -1.88 24.28
N LEU A 473 -11.11 -1.71 25.26
CA LEU A 473 -12.16 -0.70 25.22
C LEU A 473 -11.57 0.72 25.26
N ARG A 474 -10.64 0.94 26.16
CA ARG A 474 -9.97 2.24 26.34
C ARG A 474 -9.07 2.58 25.16
N MET A 475 -8.36 1.61 24.61
CA MET A 475 -7.60 1.79 23.38
C MET A 475 -8.48 2.14 22.18
N GLN A 476 -9.63 1.52 22.05
CA GLN A 476 -10.56 1.83 20.97
C GLN A 476 -11.12 3.25 21.07
N LEU A 477 -11.47 3.68 22.27
CA LEU A 477 -11.89 5.06 22.54
C LEU A 477 -10.75 6.03 22.23
N TRP A 478 -9.54 5.73 22.66
CA TRP A 478 -8.37 6.55 22.43
C TRP A 478 -8.00 6.63 20.94
N GLU A 479 -8.03 5.53 20.21
CA GLU A 479 -7.79 5.48 18.77
C GLU A 479 -8.88 6.23 17.97
N GLN A 480 -10.12 6.11 18.40
CA GLN A 480 -11.25 6.88 17.91
C GLN A 480 -10.98 8.38 18.03
N GLN A 481 -10.53 8.76 19.19
CA GLN A 481 -10.23 10.12 19.56
C GLN A 481 -9.11 10.71 18.70
N ARG A 482 -8.01 10.04 18.56
CA ARG A 482 -6.86 10.44 17.75
C ARG A 482 -7.24 10.65 16.27
N TRP A 483 -8.06 9.77 15.73
CA TRP A 483 -8.44 9.85 14.32
C TRP A 483 -9.44 10.95 14.02
N ALA A 484 -10.34 11.24 14.94
CA ALA A 484 -11.23 12.38 14.81
C ALA A 484 -10.45 13.69 14.62
N TYR A 485 -9.41 13.90 15.41
CA TYR A 485 -8.55 15.08 15.30
C TYR A 485 -7.77 15.16 13.98
N ILE A 486 -7.15 14.07 13.55
CA ILE A 486 -6.40 14.04 12.29
C ILE A 486 -7.31 14.31 11.08
N ILE A 487 -8.54 13.80 11.12
CA ILE A 487 -9.54 14.03 10.08
C ILE A 487 -10.01 15.49 10.09
N GLU A 488 -10.30 16.04 11.27
CA GLU A 488 -10.72 17.44 11.38
C GLU A 488 -9.62 18.41 10.93
N ARG A 489 -8.38 18.15 11.29
CA ARG A 489 -7.24 18.97 10.85
C ARG A 489 -7.06 18.95 9.34
N ARG A 490 -7.11 17.78 8.71
CA ARG A 490 -7.01 17.66 7.24
C ARG A 490 -8.16 18.37 6.52
N LEU A 491 -9.37 18.31 7.08
CA LEU A 491 -10.52 19.00 6.51
C LEU A 491 -10.42 20.52 6.67
N GLN A 492 -9.80 21.01 7.74
CA GLN A 492 -9.49 22.43 7.89
C GLN A 492 -8.39 22.87 6.91
N GLU A 493 -7.36 22.07 6.72
CA GLU A 493 -6.29 22.33 5.75
C GLU A 493 -6.82 22.29 4.30
N GLU A 494 -7.75 21.40 3.97
CA GLU A 494 -8.42 21.34 2.66
C GLU A 494 -9.35 22.54 2.43
N SER A 495 -10.11 23.00 3.44
CA SER A 495 -10.98 24.18 3.33
C SER A 495 -10.20 25.50 3.19
N LEU A 496 -9.06 25.62 3.84
CA LEU A 496 -8.18 26.79 3.71
C LEU A 496 -7.47 26.83 2.34
N GLN A 497 -7.22 25.66 1.73
CA GLN A 497 -6.70 25.59 0.35
C GLN A 497 -7.76 25.91 -0.69
N GLU A 498 -9.00 25.51 -0.46
CA GLU A 498 -10.14 25.88 -1.36
C GLU A 498 -10.43 27.39 -1.29
N GLU A 499 -10.41 28.02 -0.11
CA GLU A 499 -10.56 29.46 0.04
C GLU A 499 -9.40 30.28 -0.58
N SER A 500 -8.20 29.71 -0.66
CA SER A 500 -7.06 30.37 -1.31
C SER A 500 -7.04 30.21 -2.83
N CYS A 501 -7.77 29.24 -3.40
CA CYS A 501 -7.92 29.07 -4.85
C CYS A 501 -9.02 29.92 -5.46
N ASP A 502 -9.98 30.40 -4.65
CA ASP A 502 -11.06 31.28 -5.12
C ASP A 502 -10.68 32.78 -5.13
N ILE A 503 -9.40 33.10 -4.80
CA ILE A 503 -8.87 34.49 -4.77
C ILE A 503 -7.89 34.76 -5.94
N TYR A 504 -7.74 33.83 -6.90
CA TYR A 504 -6.93 34.10 -8.10
C TYR A 504 -7.71 33.87 -9.37
#